data_03eb879fde0163699bd6fdd041040067
#
_entry.id   03eb879fde0163699bd6fdd041040067
#
_cell.length_a   1.000
_cell.length_b   1.000
_cell.length_c   1.000
_cell.angle_alpha   90.00
_cell.angle_beta   90.00
_cell.angle_gamma   90.00
#
_symmetry.space_group_name_H-M   'P 1'
#
loop_
_entity.id
_entity.type
_entity.pdbx_description
1 polymer ?
#
loop_
_entity_poly.entity_id
_entity_poly.type
_entity_poly.pdbx_seq_one_letter_code
_entity_poly.pdbx_strand_id
1 'polypeptide(L)'
;MTNGADSGGPSRVSFWRVFQRYFPLFLIAWILLVLYPNPAKLFVSVHRVFHVSADPVAVEPFLDAFPRDGKAIELAVLQAIPYRYDWELHNMPWYFPTIGEVLRNGEGDCKARALVLASVLEGKGIPYRINVSPIHVWVDYEGKEESSIENAGAKFYQEDPETGRRWFQVPDVGVGELLDSMWRAFWIPMPGGRKAILLSGIVVLIAARVLLRGRRPQEDRPALTDTLVQDVTR
;
A
#
# COMPACT_ATOMS: atom_id res chain seq x y z
N MET A 1 -9.13 34.11 59.02
CA MET A 1 -8.08 33.31 58.38
C MET A 1 -8.74 32.06 57.81
N THR A 2 -9.15 32.10 56.54
CA THR A 2 -9.70 30.95 55.83
C THR A 2 -8.93 30.80 54.53
N ASN A 3 -8.00 29.86 54.53
CA ASN A 3 -7.25 29.47 53.34
C ASN A 3 -8.19 28.80 52.32
N GLY A 4 -8.48 29.50 51.27
CA GLY A 4 -9.08 28.91 50.08
C GLY A 4 -8.05 28.01 49.35
N ALA A 5 -8.20 26.70 49.48
CA ALA A 5 -7.45 25.75 48.68
C ALA A 5 -7.91 25.84 47.24
N ASP A 6 -7.05 26.39 46.42
CA ASP A 6 -7.20 26.40 44.96
C ASP A 6 -7.00 24.95 44.47
N SER A 7 -8.10 24.25 44.23
CA SER A 7 -8.09 22.93 43.59
C SER A 7 -7.82 23.09 42.10
N GLY A 8 -6.55 23.22 41.74
CA GLY A 8 -6.08 23.11 40.37
C GLY A 8 -6.43 21.75 39.77
N GLY A 9 -7.62 21.64 39.20
CA GLY A 9 -8.02 20.46 38.43
C GLY A 9 -7.05 20.22 37.29
N PRO A 10 -6.79 18.97 36.92
CA PRO A 10 -5.85 18.62 35.86
C PRO A 10 -6.24 19.40 34.55
N SER A 11 -5.30 20.19 34.06
CA SER A 11 -5.46 20.94 32.82
C SER A 11 -5.97 19.98 31.73
N ARG A 12 -7.24 20.11 31.37
CA ARG A 12 -7.80 19.44 30.20
C ARG A 12 -6.97 19.91 29.01
N VAL A 13 -5.92 19.17 28.68
CA VAL A 13 -5.26 19.31 27.38
C VAL A 13 -6.38 19.20 26.38
N SER A 14 -6.74 20.33 25.75
CA SER A 14 -7.95 20.38 24.94
C SER A 14 -7.79 19.33 23.85
N PHE A 15 -8.58 18.25 23.93
CA PHE A 15 -8.66 17.17 22.90
C PHE A 15 -8.65 17.75 21.50
N TRP A 16 -9.23 18.92 21.34
CA TRP A 16 -9.25 19.75 20.16
C TRP A 16 -7.85 20.11 19.64
N ARG A 17 -6.94 20.60 20.50
CA ARG A 17 -5.57 20.96 20.08
C ARG A 17 -4.80 19.74 19.63
N VAL A 18 -4.97 18.62 20.30
CA VAL A 18 -4.38 17.33 19.92
C VAL A 18 -4.94 16.88 18.58
N PHE A 19 -6.27 16.87 18.39
CA PHE A 19 -6.91 16.49 17.15
C PHE A 19 -6.45 17.35 15.97
N GLN A 20 -6.41 18.69 16.11
CA GLN A 20 -5.96 19.58 15.05
C GLN A 20 -4.49 19.36 14.67
N ARG A 21 -3.63 19.15 15.66
CA ARG A 21 -2.20 18.92 15.45
C ARG A 21 -1.94 17.59 14.74
N TYR A 22 -2.67 16.56 15.13
CA TYR A 22 -2.49 15.20 14.63
C TYR A 22 -3.51 14.78 13.56
N PHE A 23 -4.30 15.74 13.05
CA PHE A 23 -5.30 15.45 12.02
C PHE A 23 -4.78 14.63 10.82
N PRO A 24 -3.60 14.91 10.25
CA PRO A 24 -3.06 14.10 9.16
C PRO A 24 -2.87 12.63 9.57
N LEU A 25 -2.45 12.39 10.82
CA LEU A 25 -2.27 11.02 11.33
C LEU A 25 -3.61 10.31 11.49
N PHE A 26 -4.66 10.99 11.97
CA PHE A 26 -6.00 10.40 12.02
C PHE A 26 -6.53 10.07 10.63
N LEU A 27 -6.28 10.93 9.65
CA LEU A 27 -6.67 10.69 8.26
C LEU A 27 -5.93 9.48 7.68
N ILE A 28 -4.62 9.41 7.85
CA ILE A 28 -3.80 8.28 7.41
C ILE A 28 -4.24 6.99 8.11
N ALA A 29 -4.44 7.04 9.44
CA ALA A 29 -4.90 5.88 10.20
C ALA A 29 -6.26 5.38 9.71
N TRP A 30 -7.21 6.30 9.41
CA TRP A 30 -8.51 5.94 8.83
C TRP A 30 -8.36 5.26 7.47
N ILE A 31 -7.57 5.85 6.57
CA ILE A 31 -7.32 5.29 5.24
C ILE A 31 -6.71 3.90 5.36
N LEU A 32 -5.67 3.74 6.19
CA LEU A 32 -5.02 2.46 6.40
C LEU A 32 -5.96 1.42 7.01
N LEU A 33 -6.78 1.79 7.99
CA LEU A 33 -7.74 0.89 8.62
C LEU A 33 -8.80 0.38 7.63
N VAL A 34 -9.28 1.27 6.75
CA VAL A 34 -10.26 0.90 5.74
C VAL A 34 -9.62 0.05 4.63
N LEU A 35 -8.42 0.38 4.19
CA LEU A 35 -7.71 -0.38 3.15
C LEU A 35 -7.18 -1.71 3.68
N TYR A 36 -6.64 -1.73 4.88
CA TYR A 36 -6.03 -2.89 5.53
C TYR A 36 -6.69 -3.16 6.89
N PRO A 37 -7.83 -3.88 6.93
CA PRO A 37 -8.49 -4.23 8.18
C PRO A 37 -7.60 -5.06 9.12
N ASN A 38 -6.66 -5.79 8.53
CA ASN A 38 -5.57 -6.44 9.24
C ASN A 38 -4.24 -5.82 8.81
N PRO A 39 -3.72 -4.84 9.55
CA PRO A 39 -2.47 -4.15 9.19
C PRO A 39 -1.25 -5.09 9.19
N ALA A 40 -1.27 -6.20 9.94
CA ALA A 40 -0.19 -7.18 9.91
C ALA A 40 0.05 -7.75 8.50
N LYS A 41 -1.00 -7.91 7.70
CA LYS A 41 -0.87 -8.38 6.31
C LYS A 41 -0.11 -7.39 5.42
N LEU A 42 -0.22 -6.08 5.68
CA LEU A 42 0.59 -5.08 4.99
C LEU A 42 2.08 -5.26 5.28
N PHE A 43 2.45 -5.40 6.57
CA PHE A 43 3.85 -5.62 6.96
C PHE A 43 4.40 -6.92 6.38
N VAL A 44 3.61 -8.01 6.42
CA VAL A 44 3.98 -9.28 5.80
C VAL A 44 4.21 -9.12 4.30
N SER A 45 3.33 -8.40 3.59
CA SER A 45 3.46 -8.17 2.15
C SER A 45 4.69 -7.33 1.81
N VAL A 46 4.94 -6.26 2.58
CA VAL A 46 6.16 -5.44 2.43
C VAL A 46 7.41 -6.29 2.65
N HIS A 47 7.45 -7.09 3.70
CA HIS A 47 8.58 -7.99 3.94
C HIS A 47 8.80 -8.96 2.76
N ARG A 48 7.72 -9.57 2.25
CA ARG A 48 7.79 -10.55 1.16
C ARG A 48 8.26 -9.93 -0.16
N VAL A 49 7.89 -8.69 -0.47
CA VAL A 49 8.35 -8.03 -1.72
C VAL A 49 9.87 -7.81 -1.74
N PHE A 50 10.47 -7.60 -0.56
CA PHE A 50 11.93 -7.49 -0.45
C PHE A 50 12.65 -8.84 -0.33
N HIS A 51 11.90 -9.94 -0.25
CA HIS A 51 12.41 -11.31 -0.14
C HIS A 51 11.67 -12.22 -1.13
N VAL A 52 11.45 -11.70 -2.35
CA VAL A 52 10.82 -12.48 -3.40
C VAL A 52 11.76 -13.61 -3.79
N SER A 53 11.28 -14.83 -3.70
CA SER A 53 12.02 -16.03 -4.13
C SER A 53 11.07 -17.00 -4.78
N ALA A 54 11.57 -17.73 -5.77
CA ALA A 54 10.91 -18.90 -6.30
C ALA A 54 10.90 -20.01 -5.24
N ASP A 55 9.97 -20.93 -5.39
CA ASP A 55 9.87 -22.15 -4.58
C ASP A 55 9.60 -23.34 -5.53
N PRO A 56 10.66 -23.89 -6.14
CA PRO A 56 10.53 -25.00 -7.08
C PRO A 56 9.97 -26.26 -6.39
N VAL A 57 10.15 -26.41 -5.07
CA VAL A 57 9.63 -27.56 -4.32
C VAL A 57 8.10 -27.51 -4.26
N ALA A 58 7.52 -26.33 -4.10
CA ALA A 58 6.08 -26.18 -4.07
C ALA A 58 5.38 -26.51 -5.40
N VAL A 59 6.08 -26.38 -6.53
CA VAL A 59 5.55 -26.68 -7.87
C VAL A 59 6.00 -28.05 -8.41
N GLU A 60 6.90 -28.74 -7.71
CA GLU A 60 7.44 -30.04 -8.13
C GLU A 60 6.36 -31.06 -8.56
N PRO A 61 5.23 -31.23 -7.84
CA PRO A 61 4.18 -32.16 -8.24
C PRO A 61 3.54 -31.86 -9.59
N PHE A 62 3.70 -30.65 -10.10
CA PHE A 62 3.06 -30.16 -11.33
C PHE A 62 4.07 -29.92 -12.45
N LEU A 63 5.40 -30.03 -12.17
CA LEU A 63 6.44 -29.68 -13.14
C LEU A 63 6.33 -30.42 -14.47
N ASP A 64 6.01 -31.71 -14.42
CA ASP A 64 5.91 -32.55 -15.63
C ASP A 64 4.74 -32.12 -16.56
N ALA A 65 3.74 -31.46 -16.01
CA ALA A 65 2.63 -30.93 -16.80
C ALA A 65 3.00 -29.66 -17.60
N PHE A 66 4.09 -28.98 -17.22
CA PHE A 66 4.54 -27.76 -17.91
C PHE A 66 5.48 -28.11 -19.08
N PRO A 67 5.42 -27.31 -20.17
CA PRO A 67 6.37 -27.42 -21.30
C PRO A 67 7.83 -27.22 -20.86
N ARG A 68 8.77 -27.33 -21.82
CA ARG A 68 10.20 -27.08 -21.58
C ARG A 68 10.67 -25.72 -22.10
N ASP A 69 9.85 -25.03 -22.85
CA ASP A 69 10.15 -23.73 -23.43
C ASP A 69 9.57 -22.61 -22.54
N GLY A 70 10.36 -21.55 -22.28
CA GLY A 70 9.97 -20.49 -21.36
C GLY A 70 8.67 -19.77 -21.74
N LYS A 71 8.47 -19.47 -23.03
CA LYS A 71 7.24 -18.82 -23.54
C LYS A 71 6.03 -19.74 -23.40
N ALA A 72 6.20 -21.03 -23.67
CA ALA A 72 5.14 -22.01 -23.51
C ALA A 72 4.79 -22.23 -22.03
N ILE A 73 5.79 -22.19 -21.11
CA ILE A 73 5.56 -22.22 -19.66
C ILE A 73 4.76 -20.98 -19.23
N GLU A 74 5.14 -19.78 -19.67
CA GLU A 74 4.42 -18.55 -19.33
C GLU A 74 2.95 -18.63 -19.75
N LEU A 75 2.67 -19.07 -20.99
CA LEU A 75 1.30 -19.27 -21.47
C LEU A 75 0.53 -20.30 -20.64
N ALA A 76 1.18 -21.39 -20.25
CA ALA A 76 0.58 -22.41 -19.41
C ALA A 76 0.25 -21.86 -18.01
N VAL A 77 1.15 -21.06 -17.40
CA VAL A 77 0.91 -20.40 -16.12
C VAL A 77 -0.25 -19.40 -16.22
N LEU A 78 -0.31 -18.60 -17.29
CA LEU A 78 -1.41 -17.65 -17.52
C LEU A 78 -2.77 -18.36 -17.63
N GLN A 79 -2.80 -19.56 -18.19
CA GLN A 79 -4.01 -20.39 -18.29
C GLN A 79 -4.34 -21.08 -16.95
N ALA A 80 -3.32 -21.58 -16.24
CA ALA A 80 -3.50 -22.30 -14.98
C ALA A 80 -3.89 -21.39 -13.81
N ILE A 81 -3.48 -20.11 -13.84
CA ILE A 81 -3.75 -19.12 -12.81
C ILE A 81 -4.58 -17.97 -13.39
N PRO A 82 -5.92 -18.06 -13.41
CA PRO A 82 -6.80 -16.98 -13.82
C PRO A 82 -6.52 -15.68 -13.06
N TYR A 83 -6.65 -14.53 -13.73
CA TYR A 83 -6.38 -13.24 -13.11
C TYR A 83 -7.48 -12.85 -12.13
N ARG A 84 -7.08 -12.55 -10.88
CA ARG A 84 -7.95 -12.02 -9.82
C ARG A 84 -7.25 -10.92 -9.06
N TYR A 85 -7.98 -9.86 -8.77
CA TYR A 85 -7.45 -8.77 -7.96
C TYR A 85 -7.35 -9.15 -6.48
N ASP A 86 -6.38 -8.55 -5.78
CA ASP A 86 -6.19 -8.72 -4.34
C ASP A 86 -7.44 -8.34 -3.52
N TRP A 87 -8.24 -7.39 -4.02
CA TRP A 87 -9.52 -7.03 -3.41
C TRP A 87 -10.50 -8.20 -3.31
N GLU A 88 -10.52 -9.07 -4.31
CA GLU A 88 -11.41 -10.22 -4.38
C GLU A 88 -10.90 -11.39 -3.53
N LEU A 89 -9.57 -11.64 -3.56
CA LEU A 89 -8.96 -12.78 -2.88
C LEU A 89 -8.61 -12.49 -1.42
N HIS A 90 -8.11 -11.30 -1.14
CA HIS A 90 -7.51 -10.96 0.15
C HIS A 90 -8.25 -9.85 0.89
N ASN A 91 -9.28 -9.24 0.26
CA ASN A 91 -10.06 -8.12 0.79
C ASN A 91 -9.20 -6.90 1.18
N MET A 92 -8.16 -6.64 0.38
CA MET A 92 -7.22 -5.51 0.54
C MET A 92 -6.64 -5.09 -0.82
N PRO A 93 -6.12 -3.86 -0.96
CA PRO A 93 -5.69 -3.35 -2.26
C PRO A 93 -4.42 -4.01 -2.79
N TRP A 94 -3.56 -4.50 -1.91
CA TRP A 94 -2.28 -5.07 -2.28
C TRP A 94 -1.83 -6.10 -1.25
N TYR A 95 -1.58 -7.32 -1.70
CA TYR A 95 -1.09 -8.42 -0.91
C TYR A 95 -0.03 -9.19 -1.69
N PHE A 96 1.10 -9.50 -1.08
CA PHE A 96 2.13 -10.32 -1.69
C PHE A 96 1.98 -11.77 -1.19
N PRO A 97 1.43 -12.69 -2.03
CA PRO A 97 1.16 -14.06 -1.62
C PRO A 97 2.43 -14.90 -1.52
N THR A 98 2.37 -16.04 -0.85
CA THR A 98 3.32 -17.14 -1.03
C THR A 98 2.86 -18.05 -2.15
N ILE A 99 3.77 -18.86 -2.72
CA ILE A 99 3.41 -19.84 -3.74
C ILE A 99 2.35 -20.81 -3.24
N GLY A 100 2.50 -21.30 -2.00
CA GLY A 100 1.50 -22.17 -1.40
C GLY A 100 0.11 -21.52 -1.23
N GLU A 101 0.04 -20.20 -1.04
CA GLU A 101 -1.24 -19.47 -1.05
C GLU A 101 -1.81 -19.40 -2.48
N VAL A 102 -0.97 -19.14 -3.48
CA VAL A 102 -1.39 -19.09 -4.89
C VAL A 102 -1.94 -20.44 -5.36
N LEU A 103 -1.20 -21.51 -5.09
CA LEU A 103 -1.60 -22.88 -5.51
C LEU A 103 -2.90 -23.33 -4.82
N ARG A 104 -3.12 -22.94 -3.56
CA ARG A 104 -4.40 -23.23 -2.87
C ARG A 104 -5.57 -22.43 -3.43
N ASN A 105 -5.33 -21.16 -3.79
CA ASN A 105 -6.39 -20.31 -4.34
C ASN A 105 -6.72 -20.68 -5.80
N GLY A 106 -5.72 -21.18 -6.56
CA GLY A 106 -5.83 -21.49 -7.97
C GLY A 106 -6.01 -20.27 -8.88
N GLU A 107 -5.89 -19.07 -8.33
CA GLU A 107 -6.05 -17.81 -9.05
C GLU A 107 -5.23 -16.70 -8.38
N GLY A 108 -4.97 -15.60 -9.07
CA GLY A 108 -4.19 -14.48 -8.53
C GLY A 108 -3.88 -13.40 -9.55
N ASP A 109 -3.21 -12.36 -9.10
CA ASP A 109 -2.79 -11.25 -9.95
C ASP A 109 -1.39 -11.45 -10.56
N CYS A 110 -0.78 -10.35 -11.07
CA CYS A 110 0.55 -10.40 -11.68
C CYS A 110 1.61 -10.98 -10.74
N LYS A 111 1.57 -10.66 -9.44
CA LYS A 111 2.52 -11.17 -8.43
C LYS A 111 2.42 -12.70 -8.28
N ALA A 112 1.19 -13.20 -8.18
CA ALA A 112 0.91 -14.63 -8.08
C ALA A 112 1.41 -15.39 -9.31
N ARG A 113 1.12 -14.88 -10.50
CA ARG A 113 1.57 -15.45 -11.78
C ARG A 113 3.09 -15.43 -11.91
N ALA A 114 3.73 -14.32 -11.54
CA ALA A 114 5.19 -14.19 -11.57
C ALA A 114 5.88 -15.18 -10.63
N LEU A 115 5.35 -15.39 -9.42
CA LEU A 115 5.89 -16.35 -8.46
C LEU A 115 5.80 -17.79 -8.98
N VAL A 116 4.64 -18.18 -9.55
CA VAL A 116 4.48 -19.53 -10.12
C VAL A 116 5.39 -19.70 -11.33
N LEU A 117 5.45 -18.72 -12.24
CA LEU A 117 6.32 -18.74 -13.41
C LEU A 117 7.78 -18.90 -13.01
N ALA A 118 8.28 -18.07 -12.09
CA ALA A 118 9.65 -18.16 -11.60
C ALA A 118 9.96 -19.53 -10.99
N SER A 119 9.03 -20.09 -10.23
CA SER A 119 9.22 -21.41 -9.58
C SER A 119 9.23 -22.55 -10.59
N VAL A 120 8.41 -22.49 -11.63
CA VAL A 120 8.42 -23.49 -12.70
C VAL A 120 9.70 -23.38 -13.53
N LEU A 121 10.13 -22.17 -13.89
CA LEU A 121 11.38 -21.94 -14.62
C LEU A 121 12.58 -22.48 -13.84
N GLU A 122 12.66 -22.17 -12.52
CA GLU A 122 13.72 -22.69 -11.65
C GLU A 122 13.69 -24.21 -11.59
N GLY A 123 12.52 -24.82 -11.37
CA GLY A 123 12.38 -26.27 -11.35
C GLY A 123 12.73 -26.96 -12.68
N LYS A 124 12.64 -26.23 -13.81
CA LYS A 124 13.06 -26.70 -15.14
C LYS A 124 14.53 -26.37 -15.47
N GLY A 125 15.23 -25.64 -14.59
CA GLY A 125 16.60 -25.20 -14.80
C GLY A 125 16.74 -24.12 -15.88
N ILE A 126 15.70 -23.34 -16.14
CA ILE A 126 15.70 -22.23 -17.11
C ILE A 126 16.09 -20.95 -16.35
N PRO A 127 17.15 -20.23 -16.76
CA PRO A 127 17.54 -18.97 -16.16
C PRO A 127 16.43 -17.93 -16.25
N TYR A 128 16.17 -17.23 -15.17
CA TYR A 128 15.12 -16.21 -15.10
C TYR A 128 15.53 -15.07 -14.18
N ARG A 129 14.77 -13.98 -14.21
CA ARG A 129 14.94 -12.83 -13.32
C ARG A 129 13.58 -12.25 -12.94
N ILE A 130 13.34 -12.09 -11.64
CA ILE A 130 12.11 -11.45 -11.14
C ILE A 130 12.32 -9.94 -11.10
N ASN A 131 11.38 -9.19 -11.68
CA ASN A 131 11.36 -7.75 -11.68
C ASN A 131 10.12 -7.25 -10.94
N VAL A 132 10.31 -6.20 -10.15
CA VAL A 132 9.24 -5.58 -9.39
C VAL A 132 9.18 -4.09 -9.71
N SER A 133 7.99 -3.62 -10.08
CA SER A 133 7.66 -2.20 -10.16
C SER A 133 6.62 -1.83 -9.08
N PRO A 134 6.32 -0.56 -8.86
CA PRO A 134 5.29 -0.15 -7.90
C PRO A 134 3.89 -0.74 -8.19
N ILE A 135 3.63 -1.13 -9.42
CA ILE A 135 2.31 -1.55 -9.91
C ILE A 135 2.29 -2.92 -10.58
N HIS A 136 3.45 -3.50 -10.90
CA HIS A 136 3.55 -4.76 -11.64
C HIS A 136 4.74 -5.61 -11.18
N VAL A 137 4.58 -6.92 -11.24
CA VAL A 137 5.64 -7.92 -11.00
C VAL A 137 5.66 -8.85 -12.20
N TRP A 138 6.86 -9.08 -12.76
CA TRP A 138 7.02 -9.96 -13.92
C TRP A 138 8.35 -10.72 -13.84
N VAL A 139 8.50 -11.69 -14.73
CA VAL A 139 9.68 -12.52 -14.82
C VAL A 139 10.28 -12.35 -16.23
N ASP A 140 11.56 -12.02 -16.30
CA ASP A 140 12.34 -12.07 -17.54
C ASP A 140 13.00 -13.44 -17.66
N TYR A 141 13.07 -13.97 -18.87
CA TYR A 141 13.76 -15.20 -19.26
C TYR A 141 14.21 -15.08 -20.72
N GLU A 142 15.12 -15.93 -21.17
CA GLU A 142 15.61 -15.88 -22.55
C GLU A 142 14.48 -16.11 -23.57
N GLY A 143 14.36 -15.22 -24.54
CA GLY A 143 13.32 -15.27 -25.58
C GLY A 143 11.98 -14.65 -25.18
N LYS A 144 11.89 -14.00 -24.00
CA LYS A 144 10.69 -13.26 -23.63
C LYS A 144 10.53 -12.01 -24.48
N GLU A 145 9.31 -11.78 -24.97
CA GLU A 145 8.93 -10.54 -25.65
C GLU A 145 8.53 -9.49 -24.60
N GLU A 146 9.19 -8.33 -24.61
CA GLU A 146 8.84 -7.21 -23.71
C GLU A 146 7.45 -6.66 -24.05
N SER A 147 6.64 -6.49 -23.01
CA SER A 147 5.36 -5.78 -23.14
C SER A 147 5.52 -4.30 -22.72
N SER A 148 4.57 -3.46 -23.12
CA SER A 148 4.61 -2.02 -22.80
C SER A 148 4.63 -1.71 -21.30
N ILE A 149 4.18 -2.64 -20.45
CA ILE A 149 4.12 -2.50 -18.98
C ILE A 149 5.40 -3.05 -18.32
N GLU A 150 6.16 -3.89 -19.04
CA GLU A 150 7.34 -4.61 -18.55
C GLU A 150 8.62 -3.99 -19.12
N ASN A 151 8.75 -2.66 -19.05
CA ASN A 151 9.93 -1.98 -19.58
C ASN A 151 11.02 -1.81 -18.50
N ALA A 152 12.26 -1.68 -18.94
CA ALA A 152 13.42 -1.54 -18.07
C ALA A 152 13.36 -0.28 -17.17
N GLY A 153 12.71 0.80 -17.62
CA GLY A 153 12.56 2.04 -16.87
C GLY A 153 11.58 1.95 -15.69
N ALA A 154 10.63 1.03 -15.75
CA ALA A 154 9.62 0.85 -14.70
C ALA A 154 10.10 0.03 -13.49
N LYS A 155 11.29 -0.59 -13.57
CA LYS A 155 11.84 -1.47 -12.52
C LYS A 155 12.17 -0.65 -11.26
N PHE A 156 11.64 -1.07 -10.12
CA PHE A 156 11.98 -0.51 -8.82
C PHE A 156 13.00 -1.40 -8.09
N TYR A 157 12.81 -2.71 -8.18
CA TYR A 157 13.61 -3.71 -7.50
C TYR A 157 13.87 -4.87 -8.45
N GLN A 158 15.09 -5.35 -8.43
CA GLN A 158 15.52 -6.51 -9.21
C GLN A 158 16.44 -7.37 -8.36
N GLU A 159 16.21 -8.68 -8.39
CA GLU A 159 17.09 -9.67 -7.80
C GLU A 159 17.56 -10.64 -8.88
N ASP A 160 18.85 -10.88 -8.89
CA ASP A 160 19.47 -11.88 -9.77
C ASP A 160 19.54 -13.20 -8.98
N PRO A 161 18.84 -14.26 -9.39
CA PRO A 161 18.81 -15.50 -8.65
C PRO A 161 20.15 -16.25 -8.67
N GLU A 162 21.01 -16.05 -9.68
CA GLU A 162 22.31 -16.72 -9.77
C GLU A 162 23.33 -16.09 -8.83
N THR A 163 23.32 -14.76 -8.68
CA THR A 163 24.31 -14.03 -7.90
C THR A 163 23.77 -13.54 -6.55
N GLY A 164 22.45 -13.59 -6.31
CA GLY A 164 21.80 -13.03 -5.14
C GLY A 164 21.92 -11.49 -5.05
N ARG A 165 22.43 -10.83 -6.09
CA ARG A 165 22.61 -9.38 -6.10
C ARG A 165 21.25 -8.71 -6.22
N ARG A 166 21.04 -7.72 -5.35
CA ARG A 166 19.83 -6.90 -5.30
C ARG A 166 20.19 -5.47 -5.63
N TRP A 167 19.42 -4.85 -6.47
CA TRP A 167 19.56 -3.42 -6.73
C TRP A 167 18.20 -2.73 -6.84
N PHE A 168 18.23 -1.48 -6.41
CA PHE A 168 17.08 -0.58 -6.44
C PHE A 168 17.39 0.56 -7.41
N GLN A 169 16.40 0.93 -8.19
CA GLN A 169 16.46 2.12 -9.02
C GLN A 169 15.17 2.93 -8.86
N VAL A 170 15.27 4.24 -9.06
CA VAL A 170 14.07 5.08 -9.09
C VAL A 170 13.41 4.85 -10.46
N PRO A 171 12.13 4.43 -10.49
CA PRO A 171 11.42 4.21 -11.74
C PRO A 171 11.34 5.51 -12.56
N ASP A 172 11.71 5.44 -13.83
CA ASP A 172 11.49 6.51 -14.80
C ASP A 172 10.12 6.33 -15.46
N VAL A 173 9.08 6.56 -14.66
CA VAL A 173 7.67 6.45 -15.08
C VAL A 173 7.02 7.80 -14.93
N GLY A 174 6.31 8.25 -15.96
CA GLY A 174 5.55 9.49 -15.89
C GLY A 174 4.53 9.48 -14.74
N VAL A 175 4.50 10.55 -13.95
CA VAL A 175 3.59 10.65 -12.79
C VAL A 175 2.13 10.38 -13.20
N GLY A 176 1.72 10.82 -14.40
CA GLY A 176 0.38 10.57 -14.94
C GLY A 176 0.10 9.08 -15.17
N GLU A 177 1.06 8.35 -15.73
CA GLU A 177 0.96 6.91 -15.96
C GLU A 177 0.92 6.13 -14.65
N LEU A 178 1.73 6.53 -13.68
CA LEU A 178 1.70 5.94 -12.35
C LEU A 178 0.33 6.13 -11.67
N LEU A 179 -0.23 7.34 -11.73
CA LEU A 179 -1.54 7.63 -11.15
C LEU A 179 -2.68 6.87 -11.85
N ASP A 180 -2.65 6.78 -13.19
CA ASP A 180 -3.65 6.00 -13.96
C ASP A 180 -3.56 4.51 -13.63
N SER A 181 -2.36 3.98 -13.55
CA SER A 181 -2.10 2.59 -13.18
C SER A 181 -2.56 2.28 -11.75
N MET A 182 -2.27 3.17 -10.79
CA MET A 182 -2.77 3.05 -9.41
C MET A 182 -4.29 3.12 -9.36
N TRP A 183 -4.91 4.01 -10.14
CA TRP A 183 -6.36 4.12 -10.24
C TRP A 183 -6.98 2.81 -10.75
N ARG A 184 -6.43 2.24 -11.81
CA ARG A 184 -6.91 0.97 -12.39
C ARG A 184 -6.65 -0.23 -11.49
N ALA A 185 -5.48 -0.31 -10.86
CA ALA A 185 -5.10 -1.47 -10.05
C ALA A 185 -5.75 -1.47 -8.65
N PHE A 186 -5.98 -0.30 -8.05
CA PHE A 186 -6.45 -0.21 -6.65
C PHE A 186 -7.87 0.32 -6.51
N TRP A 187 -8.21 1.41 -7.25
CA TRP A 187 -9.51 2.05 -7.09
C TRP A 187 -10.63 1.34 -7.83
N ILE A 188 -10.42 0.99 -9.12
CA ILE A 188 -11.48 0.36 -9.91
C ILE A 188 -11.97 -0.94 -9.27
N PRO A 189 -11.10 -1.92 -8.90
CA PRO A 189 -11.54 -3.20 -8.34
C PRO A 189 -12.00 -3.11 -6.88
N MET A 190 -11.83 -1.96 -6.20
CA MET A 190 -12.25 -1.79 -4.81
C MET A 190 -13.77 -1.95 -4.68
N PRO A 191 -14.27 -2.78 -3.73
CA PRO A 191 -15.68 -2.95 -3.48
C PRO A 191 -16.41 -1.64 -3.14
N GLY A 192 -17.63 -1.43 -3.68
CA GLY A 192 -18.41 -0.20 -3.50
C GLY A 192 -18.65 0.18 -2.04
N GLY A 193 -18.93 -0.79 -1.18
CA GLY A 193 -19.07 -0.58 0.26
C GLY A 193 -17.79 -0.03 0.91
N ARG A 194 -16.61 -0.49 0.47
CA ARG A 194 -15.32 0.06 0.94
C ARG A 194 -15.10 1.49 0.51
N LYS A 195 -15.42 1.81 -0.75
CA LYS A 195 -15.38 3.20 -1.25
C LYS A 195 -16.28 4.11 -0.42
N ALA A 196 -17.50 3.67 -0.13
CA ALA A 196 -18.44 4.43 0.69
C ALA A 196 -17.93 4.67 2.11
N ILE A 197 -17.40 3.63 2.78
CA ILE A 197 -16.82 3.75 4.12
C ILE A 197 -15.61 4.68 4.11
N LEU A 198 -14.72 4.52 3.13
CA LEU A 198 -13.53 5.36 3.00
C LEU A 198 -13.90 6.84 2.85
N LEU A 199 -14.76 7.15 1.89
CA LEU A 199 -15.15 8.52 1.57
C LEU A 199 -15.98 9.15 2.69
N SER A 200 -16.94 8.43 3.27
CA SER A 200 -17.77 8.97 4.38
C SER A 200 -16.91 9.30 5.60
N GLY A 201 -15.94 8.45 5.97
CA GLY A 201 -15.06 8.73 7.09
C GLY A 201 -14.13 9.93 6.83
N ILE A 202 -13.63 10.09 5.60
CA ILE A 202 -12.85 11.27 5.22
C ILE A 202 -13.72 12.54 5.38
N VAL A 203 -14.96 12.52 4.88
CA VAL A 203 -15.89 13.65 5.01
C VAL A 203 -16.18 13.97 6.48
N VAL A 204 -16.43 12.95 7.30
CA VAL A 204 -16.68 13.12 8.75
C VAL A 204 -15.46 13.73 9.44
N LEU A 205 -14.25 13.24 9.16
CA LEU A 205 -13.01 13.78 9.75
C LEU A 205 -12.79 15.24 9.36
N ILE A 206 -13.01 15.59 8.08
CA ILE A 206 -12.88 16.97 7.59
C ILE A 206 -13.95 17.86 8.23
N ALA A 207 -15.21 17.43 8.27
CA ALA A 207 -16.30 18.16 8.90
C ALA A 207 -16.02 18.40 10.40
N ALA A 208 -15.58 17.36 11.12
CA ALA A 208 -15.17 17.50 12.52
C ALA A 208 -14.04 18.52 12.69
N ARG A 209 -13.04 18.51 11.79
CA ARG A 209 -11.96 19.50 11.82
C ARG A 209 -12.43 20.91 11.63
N VAL A 210 -13.34 21.13 10.66
CA VAL A 210 -13.89 22.47 10.36
C VAL A 210 -14.77 22.98 11.52
N LEU A 211 -15.71 22.16 11.98
CA LEU A 211 -16.63 22.51 13.07
C LEU A 211 -15.89 22.81 14.38
N LEU A 212 -14.89 22.01 14.67
CA LEU A 212 -14.05 22.22 15.87
C LEU A 212 -13.14 23.45 15.73
N ARG A 213 -12.77 23.88 14.52
CA ARG A 213 -11.96 25.09 14.29
C ARG A 213 -12.74 26.36 14.58
N GLY A 214 -14.06 26.35 14.33
CA GLY A 214 -14.96 27.49 14.60
C GLY A 214 -15.23 27.72 16.09
N ARG A 215 -14.94 26.75 16.97
CA ARG A 215 -15.19 26.84 18.42
C ARG A 215 -13.95 27.30 19.20
N ARG A 216 -13.11 28.20 18.67
CA ARG A 216 -12.04 28.83 19.48
C ARG A 216 -12.68 29.62 20.60
N PRO A 217 -12.33 29.36 21.88
CA PRO A 217 -12.70 30.26 22.97
C PRO A 217 -12.12 31.64 22.65
N GLN A 218 -12.93 32.67 22.87
CA GLN A 218 -12.59 34.07 22.63
C GLN A 218 -11.61 34.63 23.67
N GLU A 219 -10.85 33.79 24.32
CA GLU A 219 -10.01 34.11 25.49
C GLU A 219 -8.66 34.76 25.16
N ASP A 220 -8.23 34.82 23.89
CA ASP A 220 -6.93 35.38 23.52
C ASP A 220 -7.04 36.67 22.65
N ARG A 221 -8.09 37.49 22.84
CA ARG A 221 -8.00 38.88 22.38
C ARG A 221 -7.33 39.65 23.51
N PRO A 222 -6.07 40.11 23.35
CA PRO A 222 -5.55 41.09 24.29
C PRO A 222 -6.52 42.30 24.31
N ALA A 223 -6.95 42.65 25.48
CA ALA A 223 -7.81 43.83 25.70
C ALA A 223 -6.99 45.06 25.29
N LEU A 224 -7.15 45.46 24.04
CA LEU A 224 -6.55 46.68 23.47
C LEU A 224 -7.20 47.97 24.07
N THR A 225 -8.06 47.82 25.10
CA THR A 225 -8.81 48.93 25.67
C THR A 225 -8.19 49.53 26.95
N ASP A 226 -7.26 48.85 27.59
CA ASP A 226 -6.72 49.37 28.90
C ASP A 226 -5.47 50.27 28.76
N THR A 227 -4.82 50.26 27.57
CA THR A 227 -3.61 51.07 27.42
C THR A 227 -3.90 52.53 26.96
N LEU A 228 -5.09 52.80 26.42
CA LEU A 228 -5.42 54.17 25.95
C LEU A 228 -6.08 55.06 27.00
N VAL A 229 -6.51 54.51 28.15
CA VAL A 229 -7.16 55.33 29.22
C VAL A 229 -6.13 55.85 30.20
N GLN A 230 -4.93 55.27 30.32
CA GLN A 230 -3.89 55.75 31.24
C GLN A 230 -3.03 56.90 30.68
N ASP A 231 -3.09 57.20 29.39
CA ASP A 231 -2.30 58.28 28.79
C ASP A 231 -3.02 59.64 28.69
N VAL A 232 -4.33 59.68 29.06
CA VAL A 232 -5.13 60.93 29.01
C VAL A 232 -5.23 61.63 30.39
N THR A 233 -4.65 61.05 31.46
CA THR A 233 -4.72 61.62 32.82
C THR A 233 -3.34 61.96 33.38
N ARG A 234 -2.35 62.28 32.52
CA ARG A 234 -1.10 62.90 32.93
C ARG A 234 -0.91 64.27 32.32
#